data_462867182819f88114c6118be7283e5a
#
_entry.id   462867182819f88114c6118be7283e5a
#
_cell.length_a   1.000
_cell.length_b   1.000
_cell.length_c   1.000
_cell.angle_alpha   90.00
_cell.angle_beta   90.00
_cell.angle_gamma   90.00
#
_symmetry.space_group_name_H-M   'P 1'
#
loop_
_entity.id
_entity.type
_entity.pdbx_description
1 polymer ?
#
loop_
_entity_poly.entity_id
_entity_poly.type
_entity_poly.pdbx_seq_one_letter_code
_entity_poly.pdbx_strand_id
1 'polypeptide(L)'
;KTAVFGIASRNGNVVAQKVNDAKGTTLLPVIRKNVKEGSRVFTDEFIGYNTLNNSEFKHEFIQHKIREFAVGDVNTNTIEGFWGQLKRMIFGVYHFVSSHYLQRYVDESVFRYNSRKMTEGERFQRMFTFVLKSSVDYWEVKSMAA
;
A
#
# COMPACT_ATOMS: atom_id res chain seq x y z
N LYS A 1 7.27 -11.36 11.82
CA LYS A 1 7.19 -10.82 10.45
C LYS A 1 6.05 -9.81 10.42
N THR A 2 6.34 -8.56 10.09
CA THR A 2 5.33 -7.49 10.09
C THR A 2 4.59 -7.49 8.75
N ALA A 3 3.26 -7.47 8.79
CA ALA A 3 2.43 -7.42 7.60
C ALA A 3 2.23 -5.98 7.13
N VAL A 4 2.28 -5.77 5.81
CA VAL A 4 1.89 -4.51 5.16
C VAL A 4 0.79 -4.85 4.16
N PHE A 5 -0.31 -4.13 4.24
CA PHE A 5 -1.44 -4.25 3.33
C PHE A 5 -1.48 -3.06 2.38
N GLY A 6 -1.81 -3.28 1.13
CA GLY A 6 -1.87 -2.24 0.11
C GLY A 6 -3.04 -2.40 -0.85
N ILE A 7 -3.52 -1.27 -1.32
CA ILE A 7 -4.59 -1.13 -2.32
C ILE A 7 -4.05 -0.25 -3.43
N ALA A 8 -4.21 -0.68 -4.67
CA ALA A 8 -3.83 0.09 -5.85
C ALA A 8 -5.06 0.35 -6.74
N SER A 9 -5.27 1.59 -7.11
CA SER A 9 -6.17 1.93 -8.19
C SER A 9 -5.49 1.63 -9.52
N ARG A 10 -6.21 1.05 -10.48
CA ARG A 10 -5.66 0.77 -11.81
C ARG A 10 -5.20 2.08 -12.47
N ASN A 11 -3.93 2.12 -12.92
CA ASN A 11 -3.27 3.31 -13.46
C ASN A 11 -3.26 4.54 -12.52
N GLY A 12 -3.68 4.39 -11.28
CA GLY A 12 -3.83 5.45 -10.30
C GLY A 12 -2.86 5.37 -9.14
N ASN A 13 -3.35 5.74 -7.99
CA ASN A 13 -2.61 5.82 -6.75
C ASN A 13 -2.61 4.50 -5.98
N VAL A 14 -1.63 4.38 -5.08
CA VAL A 14 -1.50 3.31 -4.09
C VAL A 14 -1.71 3.88 -2.70
N VAL A 15 -2.37 3.10 -1.85
CA VAL A 15 -2.40 3.28 -0.40
C VAL A 15 -1.82 2.02 0.21
N ALA A 16 -0.90 2.15 1.15
CA ALA A 16 -0.33 1.01 1.85
C ALA A 16 -0.10 1.35 3.32
N GLN A 17 -0.35 0.38 4.19
CA GLN A 17 -0.16 0.55 5.63
C GLN A 17 0.23 -0.74 6.32
N LYS A 18 0.99 -0.59 7.41
CA LYS A 18 1.28 -1.68 8.32
C LYS A 18 -0.03 -2.14 9.00
N VAL A 19 -0.22 -3.45 9.08
CA VAL A 19 -1.38 -4.06 9.73
C VAL A 19 -0.89 -5.08 10.78
N ASN A 20 -1.71 -5.33 11.78
CA ASN A 20 -1.36 -6.27 12.84
C ASN A 20 -1.33 -7.72 12.33
N ASP A 21 -2.27 -8.05 11.46
CA ASP A 21 -2.36 -9.36 10.80
C ASP A 21 -3.02 -9.22 9.42
N ALA A 22 -3.08 -10.31 8.68
CA ALA A 22 -3.70 -10.37 7.36
C ALA A 22 -5.10 -11.05 7.40
N LYS A 23 -5.80 -10.99 8.53
CA LYS A 23 -7.16 -11.52 8.63
C LYS A 23 -8.16 -10.60 7.93
N GLY A 24 -9.22 -11.20 7.39
CA GLY A 24 -10.29 -10.43 6.72
C GLY A 24 -10.92 -9.38 7.63
N THR A 25 -11.04 -9.64 8.92
CA THR A 25 -11.54 -8.69 9.93
C THR A 25 -10.65 -7.44 10.09
N THR A 26 -9.34 -7.60 9.82
CA THR A 26 -8.36 -6.50 9.85
C THR A 26 -8.32 -5.76 8.50
N LEU A 27 -8.42 -6.51 7.39
CA LEU A 27 -8.27 -5.94 6.05
C LEU A 27 -9.53 -5.23 5.55
N LEU A 28 -10.73 -5.76 5.81
CA LEU A 28 -12.00 -5.21 5.33
C LEU A 28 -12.25 -3.75 5.76
N PRO A 29 -12.01 -3.33 7.01
CA PRO A 29 -12.13 -1.93 7.40
C PRO A 29 -11.19 -0.99 6.63
N VAL A 30 -9.96 -1.46 6.32
CA VAL A 30 -9.00 -0.69 5.53
C VAL A 30 -9.48 -0.53 4.09
N ILE A 31 -10.07 -1.58 3.52
CA ILE A 31 -10.66 -1.53 2.18
C ILE A 31 -11.83 -0.55 2.15
N ARG A 32 -12.75 -0.65 3.10
CA ARG A 32 -13.91 0.26 3.23
C ARG A 32 -13.53 1.73 3.33
N LYS A 33 -12.45 2.02 4.03
CA LYS A 33 -11.93 3.40 4.18
C LYS A 33 -11.40 3.98 2.86
N ASN A 34 -10.87 3.14 1.96
CA ASN A 34 -10.11 3.59 0.80
C ASN A 34 -10.78 3.28 -0.55
N VAL A 35 -11.79 2.42 -0.57
CA VAL A 35 -12.45 1.94 -1.79
C VAL A 35 -13.93 2.30 -1.72
N LYS A 36 -14.44 2.90 -2.79
CA LYS A 36 -15.86 3.26 -2.89
C LYS A 36 -16.71 1.99 -2.94
N GLU A 37 -17.83 1.98 -2.21
CA GLU A 37 -18.84 0.93 -2.27
C GLU A 37 -19.28 0.63 -3.72
N GLY A 38 -19.51 -0.65 -4.02
CA GLY A 38 -19.87 -1.11 -5.35
C GLY A 38 -18.69 -1.22 -6.34
N SER A 39 -17.48 -0.84 -5.94
CA SER A 39 -16.30 -0.98 -6.78
C SER A 39 -15.94 -2.45 -7.04
N ARG A 40 -15.32 -2.72 -8.20
CA ARG A 40 -14.68 -4.01 -8.48
C ARG A 40 -13.35 -4.06 -7.73
N VAL A 41 -13.14 -5.12 -6.95
CA VAL A 41 -11.92 -5.36 -6.17
C VAL A 41 -11.29 -6.66 -6.67
N PHE A 42 -10.05 -6.56 -7.13
CA PHE A 42 -9.26 -7.68 -7.62
C PHE A 42 -8.22 -8.07 -6.58
N THR A 43 -8.14 -9.36 -6.26
CA THR A 43 -7.17 -9.90 -5.30
C THR A 43 -6.48 -11.14 -5.87
N ASP A 44 -5.46 -11.61 -5.17
CA ASP A 44 -4.95 -12.98 -5.32
C ASP A 44 -5.86 -13.98 -4.57
N GLU A 45 -5.46 -15.26 -4.57
CA GLU A 45 -6.18 -16.37 -3.93
C GLU A 45 -6.02 -16.44 -2.39
N PHE A 46 -5.48 -15.38 -1.75
CA PHE A 46 -5.22 -15.41 -0.32
C PHE A 46 -6.53 -15.46 0.49
N ILE A 47 -6.64 -16.43 1.40
CA ILE A 47 -7.87 -16.73 2.17
C ILE A 47 -8.40 -15.53 2.99
N GLY A 48 -7.54 -14.58 3.37
CA GLY A 48 -7.92 -13.36 4.08
C GLY A 48 -8.89 -12.48 3.31
N TYR A 49 -8.99 -12.66 1.99
CA TYR A 49 -9.91 -11.90 1.13
C TYR A 49 -11.31 -12.53 0.99
N ASN A 50 -11.54 -13.71 1.53
CA ASN A 50 -12.85 -14.37 1.45
C ASN A 50 -13.98 -13.54 2.09
N THR A 51 -13.66 -12.66 3.03
CA THR A 51 -14.62 -11.71 3.63
C THR A 51 -15.19 -10.73 2.62
N LEU A 52 -14.51 -10.50 1.49
CA LEU A 52 -14.98 -9.63 0.42
C LEU A 52 -16.15 -10.25 -0.38
N ASN A 53 -16.27 -11.59 -0.42
CA ASN A 53 -17.32 -12.28 -1.16
C ASN A 53 -18.73 -11.96 -0.63
N ASN A 54 -18.84 -11.59 0.65
CA ASN A 54 -20.10 -11.23 1.31
C ASN A 54 -20.12 -9.74 1.71
N SER A 55 -19.38 -8.89 0.99
CA SER A 55 -19.26 -7.46 1.25
C SER A 55 -20.00 -6.64 0.19
N GLU A 56 -19.99 -5.34 0.34
CA GLU A 56 -20.51 -4.35 -0.59
C GLU A 56 -19.69 -4.19 -1.89
N PHE A 57 -18.57 -4.92 -2.04
CA PHE A 57 -17.69 -4.86 -3.21
C PHE A 57 -17.96 -6.00 -4.19
N LYS A 58 -17.70 -5.74 -5.48
CA LYS A 58 -17.68 -6.77 -6.51
C LYS A 58 -16.31 -7.43 -6.51
N HIS A 59 -16.16 -8.53 -5.75
CA HIS A 59 -14.89 -9.22 -5.55
C HIS A 59 -14.63 -10.23 -6.67
N GLU A 60 -13.45 -10.16 -7.26
CA GLU A 60 -12.93 -11.11 -8.25
C GLU A 60 -11.48 -11.45 -7.88
N PHE A 61 -11.07 -12.70 -8.01
CA PHE A 61 -9.72 -13.14 -7.65
C PHE A 61 -9.05 -13.93 -8.77
N ILE A 62 -7.72 -13.89 -8.79
CA ILE A 62 -6.88 -14.59 -9.75
C ILE A 62 -6.22 -15.78 -9.06
N GLN A 63 -6.27 -16.94 -9.71
CA GLN A 63 -5.59 -18.15 -9.27
C GLN A 63 -4.20 -18.25 -9.91
N HIS A 64 -3.17 -17.78 -9.23
CA HIS A 64 -1.79 -17.86 -9.72
C HIS A 64 -1.28 -19.28 -9.94
N LYS A 65 -1.87 -20.27 -9.26
CA LYS A 65 -1.49 -21.71 -9.39
C LYS A 65 -1.69 -22.27 -10.80
N ILE A 66 -2.61 -21.71 -11.59
CA ILE A 66 -2.92 -22.19 -12.94
C ILE A 66 -2.13 -21.40 -14.02
N ARG A 67 -1.08 -20.63 -13.64
CA ARG A 67 -0.35 -19.69 -14.52
C ARG A 67 -1.24 -18.66 -15.21
N GLU A 68 -2.40 -18.38 -14.65
CA GLU A 68 -3.25 -17.27 -15.09
C GLU A 68 -2.68 -15.98 -14.51
N PHE A 69 -1.95 -15.22 -15.32
CA PHE A 69 -1.43 -13.89 -14.93
C PHE A 69 -2.47 -12.79 -15.10
N ALA A 70 -3.49 -13.04 -15.89
CA ALA A 70 -4.64 -12.16 -16.08
C ALA A 70 -5.79 -12.93 -16.75
N VAL A 71 -7.00 -12.73 -16.30
CA VAL A 71 -8.24 -13.19 -16.99
C VAL A 71 -8.96 -11.93 -17.47
N GLY A 72 -8.80 -11.61 -18.75
CA GLY A 72 -9.30 -10.38 -19.32
C GLY A 72 -8.66 -9.14 -18.68
N ASP A 73 -9.45 -8.31 -18.02
CA ASP A 73 -9.00 -7.11 -17.30
C ASP A 73 -8.66 -7.36 -15.82
N VAL A 74 -8.88 -8.58 -15.31
CA VAL A 74 -8.59 -8.96 -13.91
C VAL A 74 -7.09 -9.22 -13.75
N ASN A 75 -6.38 -8.37 -13.00
CA ASN A 75 -4.96 -8.56 -12.70
C ASN A 75 -4.55 -7.79 -11.43
N THR A 76 -3.47 -8.24 -10.79
CA THR A 76 -2.85 -7.64 -9.60
C THR A 76 -1.53 -6.91 -9.92
N ASN A 77 -1.16 -6.77 -11.19
CA ASN A 77 0.13 -6.26 -11.64
C ASN A 77 0.51 -4.90 -11.04
N THR A 78 -0.47 -4.01 -10.86
CA THR A 78 -0.21 -2.66 -10.34
C THR A 78 0.32 -2.72 -8.90
N ILE A 79 -0.33 -3.49 -8.04
CA ILE A 79 0.10 -3.61 -6.63
C ILE A 79 1.36 -4.46 -6.50
N GLU A 80 1.55 -5.47 -7.34
CA GLU A 80 2.78 -6.27 -7.39
C GLU A 80 3.99 -5.42 -7.79
N GLY A 81 3.82 -4.55 -8.79
CA GLY A 81 4.83 -3.58 -9.20
C GLY A 81 5.23 -2.65 -8.05
N PHE A 82 4.26 -2.15 -7.27
CA PHE A 82 4.52 -1.36 -6.06
C PHE A 82 5.30 -2.16 -5.01
N TRP A 83 4.91 -3.40 -4.73
CA TRP A 83 5.65 -4.27 -3.79
C TRP A 83 7.09 -4.51 -4.25
N GLY A 84 7.30 -4.69 -5.55
CA GLY A 84 8.64 -4.80 -6.13
C GLY A 84 9.50 -3.56 -5.88
N GLN A 85 8.93 -2.36 -6.01
CA GLN A 85 9.62 -1.09 -5.72
C GLN A 85 9.94 -0.94 -4.22
N LEU A 86 8.97 -1.19 -3.35
CA LEU A 86 9.16 -1.13 -1.89
C LEU A 86 10.27 -2.09 -1.44
N LYS A 87 10.26 -3.33 -1.93
CA LYS A 87 11.32 -4.31 -1.62
C LYS A 87 12.70 -3.84 -2.08
N ARG A 88 12.82 -3.33 -3.31
CA ARG A 88 14.10 -2.80 -3.82
C ARG A 88 14.58 -1.60 -2.99
N MET A 89 13.68 -0.71 -2.57
CA MET A 89 14.03 0.41 -1.71
C MET A 89 14.55 -0.07 -0.34
N ILE A 90 13.85 -1.01 0.30
CA ILE A 90 14.26 -1.53 1.61
C ILE A 90 15.60 -2.28 1.50
N PHE A 91 15.74 -3.23 0.56
CA PHE A 91 16.94 -4.06 0.49
C PHE A 91 18.11 -3.38 -0.21
N GLY A 92 17.87 -2.51 -1.18
CA GLY A 92 18.91 -1.86 -1.98
C GLY A 92 19.41 -0.53 -1.42
N VAL A 93 18.56 0.21 -0.68
CA VAL A 93 18.90 1.53 -0.16
C VAL A 93 19.09 1.51 1.36
N TYR A 94 18.08 1.00 2.08
CA TYR A 94 18.08 1.03 3.55
C TYR A 94 18.70 -0.22 4.18
N HIS A 95 18.84 -1.32 3.43
CA HIS A 95 19.34 -2.63 3.84
C HIS A 95 18.54 -3.30 4.96
N PHE A 96 18.15 -2.56 5.98
CA PHE A 96 17.34 -3.03 7.10
C PHE A 96 16.39 -1.95 7.59
N VAL A 97 15.15 -2.34 7.91
CA VAL A 97 14.12 -1.48 8.50
C VAL A 97 13.48 -2.21 9.67
N SER A 98 13.52 -1.60 10.85
CA SER A 98 12.81 -2.16 12.01
C SER A 98 11.30 -2.09 11.84
N SER A 99 10.57 -3.03 12.44
CA SER A 99 9.11 -3.05 12.37
C SER A 99 8.45 -1.79 12.98
N HIS A 100 9.14 -1.14 13.92
CA HIS A 100 8.68 0.10 14.56
C HIS A 100 8.58 1.25 13.54
N TYR A 101 9.60 1.41 12.69
CA TYR A 101 9.66 2.48 11.71
C TYR A 101 9.13 2.11 10.33
N LEU A 102 8.72 0.85 10.12
CA LEU A 102 8.33 0.33 8.80
C LEU A 102 7.28 1.21 8.10
N GLN A 103 6.29 1.76 8.84
CA GLN A 103 5.26 2.60 8.24
C GLN A 103 5.86 3.84 7.54
N ARG A 104 6.87 4.48 8.10
CA ARG A 104 7.50 5.65 7.49
C ARG A 104 8.12 5.35 6.13
N TYR A 105 8.74 4.18 5.98
CA TYR A 105 9.31 3.73 4.70
C TYR A 105 8.23 3.31 3.70
N VAL A 106 7.14 2.74 4.20
CA VAL A 106 5.94 2.47 3.38
C VAL A 106 5.35 3.79 2.86
N ASP A 107 5.21 4.80 3.71
CA ASP A 107 4.68 6.12 3.35
C ASP A 107 5.58 6.82 2.33
N GLU A 108 6.90 6.75 2.47
CA GLU A 108 7.85 7.25 1.48
C GLU A 108 7.67 6.55 0.13
N SER A 109 7.56 5.22 0.13
CA SER A 109 7.36 4.45 -1.09
C SER A 109 6.03 4.80 -1.77
N VAL A 110 4.96 4.96 -0.99
CA VAL A 110 3.64 5.42 -1.47
C VAL A 110 3.74 6.82 -2.07
N PHE A 111 4.42 7.76 -1.40
CA PHE A 111 4.62 9.11 -1.92
C PHE A 111 5.36 9.09 -3.27
N ARG A 112 6.49 8.35 -3.36
CA ARG A 112 7.27 8.21 -4.59
C ARG A 112 6.45 7.59 -5.72
N TYR A 113 5.70 6.53 -5.43
CA TYR A 113 4.84 5.90 -6.42
C TYR A 113 3.73 6.84 -6.91
N ASN A 114 3.04 7.51 -6.00
CA ASN A 114 1.90 8.37 -6.32
C ASN A 114 2.32 9.68 -7.01
N SER A 115 3.57 10.10 -6.83
CA SER A 115 4.15 11.28 -7.51
C SER A 115 4.97 10.93 -8.77
N ARG A 116 4.99 9.68 -9.21
CA ARG A 116 5.85 9.20 -10.32
C ARG A 116 5.63 9.91 -11.66
N LYS A 117 4.43 10.48 -11.87
CA LYS A 117 4.07 11.22 -13.09
C LYS A 117 4.31 12.73 -12.98
N MET A 118 4.72 13.21 -11.81
CA MET A 118 5.03 14.62 -11.55
C MET A 118 6.45 14.96 -11.99
N THR A 119 6.67 16.20 -12.39
CA THR A 119 8.02 16.75 -12.54
C THR A 119 8.73 16.83 -11.20
N GLU A 120 10.06 16.93 -11.21
CA GLU A 120 10.84 17.06 -9.96
C GLU A 120 10.45 18.30 -9.16
N GLY A 121 10.17 19.45 -9.82
CA GLY A 121 9.71 20.67 -9.18
C GLY A 121 8.36 20.52 -8.48
N GLU A 122 7.37 19.89 -9.15
CA GLU A 122 6.06 19.62 -8.57
C GLU A 122 6.16 18.65 -7.37
N ARG A 123 7.01 17.63 -7.48
CA ARG A 123 7.27 16.66 -6.42
C ARG A 123 7.89 17.35 -5.21
N PHE A 124 8.87 18.22 -5.43
CA PHE A 124 9.50 19.00 -4.37
C PHE A 124 8.48 19.91 -3.67
N GLN A 125 7.69 20.69 -4.42
CA GLN A 125 6.66 21.55 -3.85
C GLN A 125 5.65 20.77 -3.02
N ARG A 126 5.21 19.60 -3.52
CA ARG A 126 4.29 18.73 -2.80
C ARG A 126 4.90 18.20 -1.49
N MET A 127 6.15 17.76 -1.52
CA MET A 127 6.88 17.34 -0.31
C MET A 127 6.98 18.48 0.70
N PHE A 128 7.34 19.68 0.23
CA PHE A 128 7.49 20.87 1.07
C PHE A 128 6.17 21.25 1.76
N THR A 129 5.04 21.12 1.05
CA THR A 129 3.70 21.34 1.63
C THR A 129 3.38 20.37 2.77
N PHE A 130 3.81 19.13 2.66
CA PHE A 130 3.65 18.15 3.74
C PHE A 130 4.52 18.50 4.95
N VAL A 131 5.78 18.85 4.73
CA VAL A 131 6.70 19.26 5.81
C VAL A 131 6.19 20.46 6.58
N LEU A 132 5.66 21.48 5.90
CA LEU A 132 5.10 22.66 6.54
C LEU A 132 3.83 22.39 7.35
N LYS A 133 3.08 21.33 7.00
CA LYS A 133 1.87 20.90 7.73
C LYS A 133 2.16 19.99 8.91
N SER A 134 3.30 19.31 8.88
CA SER A 134 3.77 18.40 9.92
C SER A 134 4.98 19.03 10.62
N SER A 135 4.76 20.02 11.48
CA SER A 135 5.81 20.45 12.40
C SER A 135 6.06 19.34 13.43
N VAL A 136 7.05 18.49 13.14
CA VAL A 136 7.51 17.50 14.11
C VAL A 136 8.58 18.16 14.94
N ASP A 137 8.32 18.42 16.23
CA ASP A 137 9.30 18.94 17.15
C ASP A 137 10.39 17.88 17.41
N TYR A 138 11.65 18.33 17.59
CA TYR A 138 12.78 17.47 17.96
C TYR A 138 12.47 16.55 19.14
N TRP A 139 11.76 17.05 20.14
CA TRP A 139 11.37 16.31 21.33
C TRP A 139 10.33 15.21 21.07
N GLU A 140 9.41 15.42 20.14
CA GLU A 140 8.48 14.37 19.68
C GLU A 140 9.23 13.23 19.00
N VAL A 141 10.22 13.54 18.15
CA VAL A 141 11.06 12.51 17.50
C VAL A 141 11.83 11.70 18.52
N LYS A 142 12.37 12.36 19.55
CA LYS A 142 13.14 11.69 20.61
C LYS A 142 12.26 10.80 21.49
N SER A 143 11.04 11.24 21.83
CA SER A 143 10.10 10.43 22.61
C SER A 143 9.56 9.21 21.84
N MET A 144 9.53 9.26 20.50
CA MET A 144 9.15 8.14 19.64
C MET A 144 10.28 7.10 19.46
N ALA A 145 11.51 7.44 19.81
CA ALA A 145 12.69 6.59 19.66
C ALA A 145 13.10 5.86 20.95
N ALA A 146 12.45 6.15 22.08
CA ALA A 146 12.64 5.51 23.37
C ALA A 146 11.62 4.41 23.59
#